data_72708addfbb4bbc65248281fcd14cde7
#
_entry.id   72708addfbb4bbc65248281fcd14cde7
#
_cell.length_a   1.000
_cell.length_b   1.000
_cell.length_c   1.000
_cell.angle_alpha   90.00
_cell.angle_beta   90.00
_cell.angle_gamma   90.00
#
_symmetry.space_group_name_H-M   'P 1'
#
loop_
_entity.id
_entity.type
_entity.pdbx_description
1 polymer ?
#
loop_
_entity_poly.entity_id
_entity_poly.type
_entity_poly.pdbx_seq_one_letter_code
_entity_poly.pdbx_strand_id
1 'polypeptide(L)'
;MSTSKRLFIPRPDMRLGERYQLTECLGEGSYGWVWRAERIADGATVALKIPKAQGSKKSDLEEGKWLIDKPGHPNVIQIFWMNRVPPQYEWFVIEMEYFPSTNLAQLLERDESAFTTSYDRLFTLYSQVLAGVHHLHNLGLCHGDIKPQNILIAAGALKLTDFGSSFLPDDLYAKTRENGGTVLYSAPEVVGSSLRGRGGEQRFSADIYSLGVLLYHLVTSRLPHETLSQVARHVPFPRPSEVNSTVAPLTEEFVLHCLEAEPENRWPSVAEMECWFERVRRAQTEFQPVRTIAPRAELEQDWSSRAVRLMNEGQYKEAEQIAEQLFEQSREPHAFLCMVSAASKDERYFDALHHIEHNPEMMAQASPVRRDLRYLALKCYLETRQIGQAERTIDLCIRENGESPSLLLQQASILGLQARYEEACSILMRLNRDFPQRPQVLKRLVLVYEQLRDPGKAAAFLKAYNRLATEDPWATKKMAQFSTLGLV
;
A
#
# COMPACT_ATOMS: atom_id res chain seq x y z
N MET A 1 -28.52 -8.86 -27.82
CA MET A 1 -28.98 -8.99 -26.44
C MET A 1 -27.83 -8.50 -25.55
N SER A 2 -27.94 -7.29 -25.05
CA SER A 2 -26.90 -6.65 -24.22
C SER A 2 -27.03 -7.18 -22.79
N THR A 3 -26.15 -8.09 -22.40
CA THR A 3 -26.02 -8.52 -21.01
C THR A 3 -25.48 -7.34 -20.19
N SER A 4 -26.34 -6.74 -19.41
CA SER A 4 -25.93 -5.79 -18.38
C SER A 4 -24.97 -6.52 -17.44
N LYS A 5 -23.66 -6.26 -17.56
CA LYS A 5 -22.66 -6.79 -16.61
C LYS A 5 -23.01 -6.26 -15.22
N ARG A 6 -23.49 -7.18 -14.37
CA ARG A 6 -23.82 -6.90 -12.97
C ARG A 6 -22.54 -6.45 -12.25
N LEU A 7 -22.63 -5.35 -11.53
CA LEU A 7 -21.59 -4.92 -10.61
C LEU A 7 -21.37 -5.99 -9.54
N PHE A 8 -20.11 -6.41 -9.40
CA PHE A 8 -19.72 -7.40 -8.42
C PHE A 8 -19.36 -6.73 -7.10
N ILE A 9 -20.11 -7.02 -6.05
CA ILE A 9 -19.72 -6.83 -4.65
C ILE A 9 -19.66 -8.22 -4.05
N PRO A 10 -18.48 -8.71 -3.61
CA PRO A 10 -18.42 -9.97 -2.90
C PRO A 10 -19.32 -9.88 -1.67
N ARG A 11 -20.16 -10.87 -1.47
CA ARG A 11 -21.06 -10.95 -0.31
C ARG A 11 -21.18 -12.41 0.15
N PRO A 12 -21.56 -12.64 1.41
CA PRO A 12 -21.83 -13.98 1.89
C PRO A 12 -22.79 -14.74 0.96
N ASP A 13 -22.59 -16.03 0.84
CA ASP A 13 -23.36 -16.99 0.01
C ASP A 13 -23.29 -16.75 -1.50
N MET A 14 -22.44 -15.84 -1.95
CA MET A 14 -22.22 -15.60 -3.36
C MET A 14 -21.38 -16.72 -4.00
N ARG A 15 -21.85 -17.23 -5.15
CA ARG A 15 -21.07 -18.17 -5.95
C ARG A 15 -20.19 -17.43 -6.96
N LEU A 16 -18.92 -17.82 -7.00
CA LEU A 16 -17.98 -17.42 -8.04
C LEU A 16 -17.85 -18.56 -9.05
N GLY A 17 -18.56 -18.41 -10.16
CA GLY A 17 -18.72 -19.48 -11.16
C GLY A 17 -19.27 -20.75 -10.52
N GLU A 18 -18.76 -21.89 -10.98
CA GLU A 18 -19.08 -23.21 -10.45
C GLU A 18 -18.04 -23.72 -9.45
N ARG A 19 -17.06 -22.86 -9.08
CA ARG A 19 -15.87 -23.30 -8.34
C ARG A 19 -15.92 -22.96 -6.86
N TYR A 20 -16.47 -21.82 -6.48
CA TYR A 20 -16.43 -21.36 -5.08
C TYR A 20 -17.76 -20.80 -4.61
N GLN A 21 -18.01 -20.97 -3.32
CA GLN A 21 -19.05 -20.25 -2.58
C GLN A 21 -18.40 -19.43 -1.48
N LEU A 22 -18.60 -18.11 -1.51
CA LEU A 22 -18.08 -17.19 -0.50
C LEU A 22 -18.87 -17.35 0.80
N THR A 23 -18.18 -17.38 1.96
CA THR A 23 -18.84 -17.53 3.26
C THR A 23 -18.67 -16.31 4.14
N GLU A 24 -17.45 -15.80 4.29
CA GLU A 24 -17.12 -14.72 5.23
C GLU A 24 -16.04 -13.81 4.66
N CYS A 25 -16.17 -12.49 4.84
CA CYS A 25 -15.12 -11.54 4.50
C CYS A 25 -14.06 -11.54 5.63
N LEU A 26 -12.86 -12.02 5.32
CA LEU A 26 -11.75 -12.03 6.25
C LEU A 26 -11.02 -10.68 6.33
N GLY A 27 -11.11 -9.89 5.28
CA GLY A 27 -10.54 -8.56 5.24
C GLY A 27 -10.73 -7.84 3.92
N GLU A 28 -10.70 -6.52 3.99
CA GLU A 28 -10.68 -5.64 2.84
C GLU A 28 -9.46 -4.73 2.91
N GLY A 29 -8.62 -4.79 1.89
CA GLY A 29 -7.43 -3.96 1.76
C GLY A 29 -7.44 -3.10 0.50
N SER A 30 -6.38 -2.33 0.32
CA SER A 30 -6.17 -1.49 -0.87
C SER A 30 -6.17 -2.31 -2.16
N TYR A 31 -5.69 -3.54 -2.11
CA TYR A 31 -5.47 -4.42 -3.25
C TYR A 31 -6.66 -5.32 -3.60
N GLY A 32 -7.54 -5.59 -2.64
CA GLY A 32 -8.63 -6.53 -2.85
C GLY A 32 -9.35 -6.91 -1.57
N TRP A 33 -10.22 -7.87 -1.73
CA TRP A 33 -10.89 -8.54 -0.62
C TRP A 33 -10.25 -9.91 -0.41
N VAL A 34 -10.18 -10.33 0.83
CA VAL A 34 -9.86 -11.71 1.20
C VAL A 34 -11.12 -12.32 1.80
N TRP A 35 -11.58 -13.42 1.21
CA TRP A 35 -12.78 -14.14 1.61
C TRP A 35 -12.46 -15.56 2.03
N ARG A 36 -13.08 -16.01 3.10
CA ARG A 36 -13.26 -17.43 3.34
C ARG A 36 -14.28 -17.95 2.36
N ALA A 37 -13.98 -19.08 1.73
CA ALA A 37 -14.84 -19.70 0.73
C ALA A 37 -14.78 -21.21 0.85
N GLU A 38 -15.85 -21.84 0.37
CA GLU A 38 -15.90 -23.29 0.15
C GLU A 38 -15.61 -23.57 -1.32
N ARG A 39 -14.68 -24.48 -1.59
CA ARG A 39 -14.44 -25.03 -2.92
C ARG A 39 -15.49 -26.08 -3.20
N ILE A 40 -16.37 -25.84 -4.17
CA ILE A 40 -17.58 -26.66 -4.43
C ILE A 40 -17.23 -28.09 -4.81
N ALA A 41 -16.09 -28.33 -5.46
CA ALA A 41 -15.70 -29.64 -5.96
C ALA A 41 -15.46 -30.70 -4.87
N ASP A 42 -14.96 -30.27 -3.70
CA ASP A 42 -14.54 -31.17 -2.62
C ASP A 42 -14.95 -30.70 -1.23
N GLY A 43 -15.65 -29.56 -1.12
CA GLY A 43 -16.07 -28.98 0.15
C GLY A 43 -14.92 -28.37 0.98
N ALA A 44 -13.73 -28.24 0.42
CA ALA A 44 -12.58 -27.68 1.15
C ALA A 44 -12.76 -26.20 1.46
N THR A 45 -12.44 -25.82 2.70
CA THR A 45 -12.38 -24.41 3.08
C THR A 45 -11.07 -23.79 2.61
N VAL A 46 -11.16 -22.70 1.85
CA VAL A 46 -10.03 -21.98 1.27
C VAL A 46 -10.15 -20.48 1.55
N ALA A 47 -9.05 -19.75 1.44
CA ALA A 47 -9.05 -18.29 1.38
C ALA A 47 -8.96 -17.84 -0.09
N LEU A 48 -9.83 -16.92 -0.48
CA LEU A 48 -9.82 -16.32 -1.81
C LEU A 48 -9.43 -14.86 -1.73
N LYS A 49 -8.29 -14.51 -2.30
CA LYS A 49 -7.97 -13.11 -2.54
C LYS A 49 -8.54 -12.69 -3.89
N ILE A 50 -9.45 -11.72 -3.86
CA ILE A 50 -10.14 -11.17 -5.03
C ILE A 50 -9.59 -9.77 -5.26
N PRO A 51 -8.65 -9.57 -6.20
CA PRO A 51 -8.10 -8.26 -6.48
C PRO A 51 -9.18 -7.27 -6.92
N LYS A 52 -9.10 -6.02 -6.44
CA LYS A 52 -9.94 -4.91 -6.94
C LYS A 52 -9.60 -4.57 -8.40
N ALA A 53 -8.35 -4.81 -8.80
CA ALA A 53 -7.89 -4.75 -10.17
C ALA A 53 -8.13 -6.11 -10.86
N GLN A 54 -9.04 -6.14 -11.83
CA GLN A 54 -9.39 -7.35 -12.57
C GLN A 54 -8.75 -7.43 -13.96
N GLY A 55 -7.95 -6.42 -14.32
CA GLY A 55 -7.23 -6.31 -15.60
C GLY A 55 -5.78 -6.80 -15.49
N SER A 56 -5.56 -8.08 -15.13
CA SER A 56 -4.21 -8.66 -15.13
C SER A 56 -3.69 -8.84 -16.55
N LYS A 57 -2.44 -8.41 -16.81
CA LYS A 57 -1.72 -8.74 -18.04
C LYS A 57 -1.44 -10.25 -18.09
N LYS A 58 -1.32 -10.82 -19.28
CA LYS A 58 -1.00 -12.25 -19.45
C LYS A 58 0.31 -12.66 -18.76
N SER A 59 1.29 -11.73 -18.72
CA SER A 59 2.55 -11.89 -17.99
C SER A 59 2.35 -12.15 -16.50
N ASP A 60 1.46 -11.40 -15.85
CA ASP A 60 1.22 -11.49 -14.40
C ASP A 60 0.59 -12.85 -14.03
N LEU A 61 -0.15 -13.44 -14.96
CA LEU A 61 -0.74 -14.78 -14.83
C LEU A 61 0.29 -15.90 -14.97
N GLU A 62 1.29 -15.73 -15.83
CA GLU A 62 2.34 -16.74 -16.06
C GLU A 62 3.33 -16.79 -14.91
N GLU A 63 3.70 -15.63 -14.36
CA GLU A 63 4.56 -15.52 -13.18
C GLU A 63 3.88 -16.09 -11.92
N GLY A 64 2.57 -15.84 -11.74
CA GLY A 64 1.81 -16.42 -10.62
C GLY A 64 1.63 -17.94 -10.69
N LYS A 65 1.51 -18.51 -11.89
CA LYS A 65 1.43 -19.98 -12.09
C LYS A 65 2.69 -20.68 -11.62
N TRP A 66 3.85 -20.05 -11.78
CA TRP A 66 5.11 -20.60 -11.35
C TRP A 66 5.17 -20.85 -9.83
N LEU A 67 4.45 -20.04 -9.01
CA LEU A 67 4.35 -20.20 -7.56
C LEU A 67 3.55 -21.44 -7.13
N ILE A 68 2.57 -21.85 -7.93
CA ILE A 68 1.64 -22.95 -7.58
C ILE A 68 2.38 -24.29 -7.52
N ASP A 69 3.39 -24.48 -8.35
CA ASP A 69 4.14 -25.74 -8.47
C ASP A 69 5.32 -25.82 -7.50
N LYS A 70 5.50 -24.84 -6.61
CA LYS A 70 6.64 -24.80 -5.68
C LYS A 70 6.33 -25.51 -4.36
N PRO A 71 7.35 -26.10 -3.72
CA PRO A 71 7.19 -26.68 -2.40
C PRO A 71 6.60 -25.67 -1.41
N GLY A 72 5.62 -26.07 -0.64
CA GLY A 72 5.08 -25.27 0.47
C GLY A 72 6.05 -25.18 1.63
N HIS A 73 5.85 -24.17 2.49
CA HIS A 73 6.60 -23.97 3.71
C HIS A 73 5.66 -23.71 4.90
N PRO A 74 5.90 -24.26 6.10
CA PRO A 74 5.00 -24.09 7.24
C PRO A 74 4.76 -22.61 7.61
N ASN A 75 5.73 -21.74 7.35
CA ASN A 75 5.64 -20.32 7.70
C ASN A 75 5.28 -19.41 6.51
N VAL A 76 4.78 -19.96 5.42
CA VAL A 76 4.31 -19.21 4.24
C VAL A 76 2.93 -19.72 3.84
N ILE A 77 2.00 -18.83 3.55
CA ILE A 77 0.68 -19.20 3.03
C ILE A 77 0.84 -19.92 1.69
N GLN A 78 0.26 -21.11 1.58
CA GLN A 78 0.27 -21.88 0.34
C GLN A 78 -0.72 -21.30 -0.66
N ILE A 79 -0.27 -21.05 -1.89
CA ILE A 79 -1.15 -20.70 -3.02
C ILE A 79 -1.48 -21.98 -3.76
N PHE A 80 -2.78 -22.26 -3.94
CA PHE A 80 -3.24 -23.47 -4.59
C PHE A 80 -3.61 -23.23 -6.06
N TRP A 81 -4.13 -22.04 -6.37
CA TRP A 81 -4.58 -21.74 -7.73
C TRP A 81 -4.70 -20.25 -7.96
N MET A 82 -4.43 -19.81 -9.18
CA MET A 82 -4.50 -18.43 -9.57
C MET A 82 -4.95 -18.33 -11.03
N ASN A 83 -6.16 -17.88 -11.27
CA ASN A 83 -6.69 -17.69 -12.62
C ASN A 83 -8.04 -16.97 -12.58
N ARG A 84 -8.66 -16.82 -13.77
CA ARG A 84 -10.05 -16.41 -13.90
C ARG A 84 -10.99 -17.59 -13.66
N VAL A 85 -12.04 -17.38 -12.87
CA VAL A 85 -12.98 -18.42 -12.47
C VAL A 85 -13.87 -18.82 -13.65
N PRO A 86 -13.88 -20.11 -14.09
CA PRO A 86 -14.78 -20.59 -15.12
C PRO A 86 -16.23 -20.71 -14.60
N PRO A 87 -17.25 -20.83 -15.48
CA PRO A 87 -17.15 -20.87 -16.93
C PRO A 87 -17.14 -19.51 -17.60
N GLN A 88 -17.50 -18.43 -16.89
CA GLN A 88 -17.63 -17.07 -17.46
C GLN A 88 -16.30 -16.34 -17.58
N TYR A 89 -15.28 -16.73 -16.79
CA TYR A 89 -13.95 -16.11 -16.74
C TYR A 89 -13.99 -14.60 -16.39
N GLU A 90 -15.02 -14.20 -15.65
CA GLU A 90 -15.22 -12.78 -15.27
C GLU A 90 -14.28 -12.33 -14.16
N TRP A 91 -13.98 -13.24 -13.21
CA TRP A 91 -13.27 -12.89 -11.98
C TRP A 91 -11.92 -13.58 -11.90
N PHE A 92 -10.89 -12.77 -11.75
CA PHE A 92 -9.56 -13.23 -11.38
C PHE A 92 -9.51 -13.38 -9.86
N VAL A 93 -9.10 -14.55 -9.38
CA VAL A 93 -8.93 -14.85 -7.97
C VAL A 93 -7.63 -15.61 -7.72
N ILE A 94 -7.12 -15.47 -6.49
CA ILE A 94 -6.01 -16.25 -5.96
C ILE A 94 -6.58 -17.14 -4.87
N GLU A 95 -6.56 -18.44 -5.07
CA GLU A 95 -6.94 -19.44 -4.07
C GLU A 95 -5.75 -19.77 -3.21
N MET A 96 -5.91 -19.62 -1.89
CA MET A 96 -4.86 -19.82 -0.91
C MET A 96 -5.34 -20.71 0.23
N GLU A 97 -4.39 -21.22 0.97
CA GLU A 97 -4.63 -21.86 2.26
C GLU A 97 -5.47 -20.96 3.17
N TYR A 98 -6.54 -21.49 3.73
CA TYR A 98 -7.27 -20.85 4.81
C TYR A 98 -6.57 -21.12 6.13
N PHE A 99 -6.03 -20.08 6.73
CA PHE A 99 -5.36 -20.13 8.04
C PHE A 99 -6.19 -19.29 9.03
N PRO A 100 -6.96 -19.92 9.92
CA PRO A 100 -7.80 -19.24 10.90
C PRO A 100 -6.94 -18.55 11.94
N SER A 101 -6.69 -17.26 11.74
CA SER A 101 -5.66 -16.51 12.46
C SER A 101 -6.07 -15.06 12.71
N THR A 102 -5.29 -14.39 13.55
CA THR A 102 -5.21 -12.92 13.60
C THR A 102 -3.88 -12.47 13.03
N ASN A 103 -3.74 -11.22 12.62
CA ASN A 103 -2.44 -10.71 12.19
C ASN A 103 -1.67 -10.12 13.37
N LEU A 104 -0.33 -10.04 13.22
CA LEU A 104 0.55 -9.55 14.29
C LEU A 104 0.24 -8.09 14.66
N ALA A 105 -0.21 -7.23 13.74
CA ALA A 105 -0.59 -5.85 14.06
C ALA A 105 -1.75 -5.79 15.03
N GLN A 106 -2.80 -6.59 14.81
CA GLN A 106 -3.94 -6.68 15.73
C GLN A 106 -3.56 -7.23 17.10
N LEU A 107 -2.56 -8.11 17.17
CA LEU A 107 -2.05 -8.61 18.44
C LEU A 107 -1.25 -7.53 19.19
N LEU A 108 -0.42 -6.77 18.49
CA LEU A 108 0.33 -5.65 19.07
C LEU A 108 -0.60 -4.53 19.58
N GLU A 109 -1.71 -4.26 18.88
CA GLU A 109 -2.70 -3.25 19.30
C GLU A 109 -3.53 -3.69 20.53
N ARG A 110 -3.81 -4.99 20.68
CA ARG A 110 -4.69 -5.49 21.74
C ARG A 110 -3.99 -5.68 23.07
N ASP A 111 -2.73 -6.01 23.06
CA ASP A 111 -1.97 -6.33 24.27
C ASP A 111 -0.47 -6.13 24.06
N GLU A 112 -0.03 -4.87 24.15
CA GLU A 112 1.38 -4.52 24.13
C GLU A 112 2.21 -5.31 25.16
N SER A 113 1.60 -5.67 26.30
CA SER A 113 2.28 -6.35 27.40
C SER A 113 2.51 -7.83 27.15
N ALA A 114 1.60 -8.54 26.49
CA ALA A 114 1.67 -10.00 26.35
C ALA A 114 2.76 -10.47 25.37
N PHE A 115 3.09 -9.67 24.36
CA PHE A 115 4.17 -9.99 23.40
C PHE A 115 5.54 -9.54 23.90
N THR A 116 5.60 -8.41 24.61
CA THR A 116 6.84 -7.79 25.10
C THR A 116 7.35 -8.42 26.40
N THR A 117 6.57 -9.25 27.08
CA THR A 117 6.93 -9.85 28.36
C THR A 117 7.89 -11.04 28.27
N SER A 118 8.08 -11.66 27.09
CA SER A 118 8.99 -12.80 26.94
C SER A 118 9.76 -12.73 25.62
N TYR A 119 11.03 -12.44 25.70
CA TYR A 119 11.96 -12.51 24.56
C TYR A 119 11.98 -13.88 23.88
N ASP A 120 11.85 -14.96 24.66
CA ASP A 120 11.84 -16.32 24.09
C ASP A 120 10.67 -16.51 23.11
N ARG A 121 9.47 -16.06 23.49
CA ARG A 121 8.29 -16.11 22.62
C ARG A 121 8.45 -15.20 21.40
N LEU A 122 8.92 -13.98 21.59
CA LEU A 122 9.16 -13.01 20.52
C LEU A 122 10.18 -13.55 19.52
N PHE A 123 11.30 -14.08 20.00
CA PHE A 123 12.35 -14.60 19.14
C PHE A 123 11.98 -15.92 18.46
N THR A 124 11.18 -16.76 19.12
CA THR A 124 10.59 -17.94 18.47
C THR A 124 9.71 -17.54 17.29
N LEU A 125 8.88 -16.49 17.46
CA LEU A 125 8.06 -15.94 16.38
C LEU A 125 8.94 -15.35 15.27
N TYR A 126 9.94 -14.55 15.62
CA TYR A 126 10.83 -13.93 14.63
C TYR A 126 11.66 -14.97 13.85
N SER A 127 12.08 -16.08 14.49
CA SER A 127 12.71 -17.20 13.78
C SER A 127 11.81 -17.80 12.71
N GLN A 128 10.50 -17.92 12.98
CA GLN A 128 9.54 -18.39 11.98
C GLN A 128 9.38 -17.40 10.82
N VAL A 129 9.46 -16.08 11.09
CA VAL A 129 9.48 -15.06 10.03
C VAL A 129 10.72 -15.22 9.15
N LEU A 130 11.91 -15.35 9.77
CA LEU A 130 13.15 -15.57 9.04
C LEU A 130 13.07 -16.80 8.15
N ALA A 131 12.62 -17.94 8.69
CA ALA A 131 12.48 -19.20 7.94
C ALA A 131 11.51 -19.06 6.74
N GLY A 132 10.42 -18.34 6.92
CA GLY A 132 9.47 -18.06 5.83
C GLY A 132 10.07 -17.18 4.74
N VAL A 133 10.79 -16.11 5.09
CA VAL A 133 11.44 -15.21 4.13
C VAL A 133 12.62 -15.92 3.44
N HIS A 134 13.42 -16.70 4.20
CA HIS A 134 14.49 -17.54 3.64
C HIS A 134 13.95 -18.50 2.57
N HIS A 135 12.83 -19.17 2.85
CA HIS A 135 12.19 -20.04 1.87
C HIS A 135 11.81 -19.28 0.59
N LEU A 136 11.19 -18.09 0.71
CA LEU A 136 10.85 -17.26 -0.45
C LEU A 136 12.09 -16.86 -1.25
N HIS A 137 13.17 -16.42 -0.57
CA HIS A 137 14.42 -16.04 -1.21
C HIS A 137 15.08 -17.23 -1.97
N ASN A 138 15.02 -18.44 -1.41
CA ASN A 138 15.51 -19.65 -2.09
C ASN A 138 14.70 -20.00 -3.34
N LEU A 139 13.44 -19.57 -3.41
CA LEU A 139 12.62 -19.65 -4.60
C LEU A 139 12.88 -18.49 -5.59
N GLY A 140 13.80 -17.58 -5.29
CA GLY A 140 14.05 -16.39 -6.10
C GLY A 140 12.98 -15.29 -5.94
N LEU A 141 12.19 -15.34 -4.86
CA LEU A 141 11.08 -14.42 -4.58
C LEU A 141 11.42 -13.49 -3.43
N CYS A 142 11.18 -12.19 -3.62
CA CYS A 142 11.13 -11.24 -2.52
C CYS A 142 9.72 -11.19 -1.95
N HIS A 143 9.61 -10.98 -0.65
CA HIS A 143 8.31 -10.68 -0.05
C HIS A 143 7.84 -9.27 -0.45
N GLY A 144 8.69 -8.27 -0.28
CA GLY A 144 8.51 -6.90 -0.72
C GLY A 144 7.54 -6.05 0.13
N ASP A 145 6.87 -6.64 1.15
CA ASP A 145 5.93 -5.93 2.04
C ASP A 145 5.90 -6.59 3.44
N ILE A 146 7.08 -6.83 4.03
CA ILE A 146 7.20 -7.42 5.37
C ILE A 146 6.78 -6.38 6.42
N LYS A 147 5.69 -6.69 7.13
CA LYS A 147 5.10 -5.85 8.19
C LYS A 147 4.13 -6.66 9.04
N PRO A 148 3.76 -6.21 10.26
CA PRO A 148 2.88 -6.94 11.15
C PRO A 148 1.53 -7.33 10.55
N GLN A 149 0.95 -6.53 9.64
CA GLN A 149 -0.32 -6.83 8.98
C GLN A 149 -0.26 -8.07 8.10
N ASN A 150 0.92 -8.38 7.53
CA ASN A 150 1.15 -9.51 6.62
C ASN A 150 1.73 -10.74 7.31
N ILE A 151 1.67 -10.77 8.65
CA ILE A 151 2.11 -11.89 9.49
C ILE A 151 0.91 -12.43 10.23
N LEU A 152 0.45 -13.60 9.83
CA LEU A 152 -0.70 -14.28 10.41
C LEU A 152 -0.24 -15.21 11.54
N ILE A 153 -0.95 -15.20 12.68
CA ILE A 153 -0.58 -15.97 13.87
C ILE A 153 -1.79 -16.73 14.40
N ALA A 154 -1.62 -18.03 14.66
CA ALA A 154 -2.60 -18.88 15.32
C ALA A 154 -1.92 -19.97 16.13
N ALA A 155 -2.30 -20.14 17.42
CA ALA A 155 -1.83 -21.21 18.29
C ALA A 155 -0.30 -21.41 18.30
N GLY A 156 0.48 -20.33 18.20
CA GLY A 156 1.95 -20.38 18.18
C GLY A 156 2.57 -20.67 16.81
N ALA A 157 1.80 -20.94 15.79
CA ALA A 157 2.22 -21.03 14.40
C ALA A 157 2.11 -19.66 13.71
N LEU A 158 3.02 -19.40 12.78
CA LEU A 158 3.07 -18.17 12.00
C LEU A 158 3.09 -18.48 10.52
N LYS A 159 2.37 -17.67 9.72
CA LYS A 159 2.46 -17.72 8.27
C LYS A 159 2.58 -16.31 7.68
N LEU A 160 3.52 -16.14 6.75
CA LEU A 160 3.63 -14.95 5.91
C LEU A 160 2.58 -14.99 4.81
N THR A 161 1.94 -13.85 4.59
CA THR A 161 0.94 -13.66 3.53
C THR A 161 1.24 -12.40 2.73
N ASP A 162 0.56 -12.22 1.61
CA ASP A 162 0.69 -11.04 0.74
C ASP A 162 2.11 -10.81 0.18
N PHE A 163 2.90 -11.90 0.08
CA PHE A 163 4.15 -11.88 -0.67
C PHE A 163 3.88 -11.78 -2.17
N GLY A 164 4.86 -11.27 -2.92
CA GLY A 164 4.73 -11.07 -4.36
C GLY A 164 4.06 -9.73 -4.73
N SER A 165 4.11 -8.74 -3.84
CA SER A 165 3.78 -7.35 -4.22
C SER A 165 4.65 -6.85 -5.39
N SER A 166 5.79 -7.49 -5.63
CA SER A 166 6.67 -7.31 -6.79
C SER A 166 6.04 -7.79 -8.12
N PHE A 167 5.01 -8.63 -8.09
CA PHE A 167 4.24 -9.05 -9.28
C PHE A 167 3.07 -8.11 -9.61
N LEU A 168 2.75 -7.17 -8.72
CA LEU A 168 1.67 -6.22 -8.96
C LEU A 168 2.20 -5.01 -9.75
N PRO A 169 1.41 -4.44 -10.67
CA PRO A 169 1.77 -3.23 -11.37
C PRO A 169 2.20 -2.12 -10.41
N ASP A 170 3.20 -1.32 -10.77
CA ASP A 170 3.76 -0.21 -9.97
C ASP A 170 2.73 0.76 -9.37
N ASP A 171 1.53 0.80 -9.93
CA ASP A 171 0.41 1.64 -9.49
C ASP A 171 -0.19 1.24 -8.16
N LEU A 172 -0.14 -0.04 -7.84
CA LEU A 172 -0.61 -0.57 -6.56
C LEU A 172 0.41 -0.29 -5.47
N TYR A 173 1.69 -0.33 -5.80
CA TYR A 173 2.78 0.05 -4.90
C TYR A 173 2.73 1.54 -4.52
N ALA A 174 2.38 2.41 -5.48
CA ALA A 174 2.24 3.86 -5.24
C ALA A 174 1.09 4.19 -4.28
N LYS A 175 -0.03 3.43 -4.29
CA LYS A 175 -1.16 3.64 -3.38
C LYS A 175 -0.88 3.24 -1.94
N THR A 176 0.03 2.31 -1.71
CA THR A 176 0.49 1.96 -0.37
C THR A 176 1.18 3.14 0.31
N ARG A 177 1.81 4.02 -0.47
CA ARG A 177 2.43 5.28 0.00
C ARG A 177 1.41 6.32 0.48
N GLU A 178 0.18 6.33 -0.05
CA GLU A 178 -0.87 7.28 0.36
C GLU A 178 -1.48 6.96 1.73
N ASN A 179 -1.37 5.71 2.21
CA ASN A 179 -1.97 5.26 3.48
C ASN A 179 -1.00 5.25 4.69
N GLY A 180 0.11 5.98 4.61
CA GLY A 180 0.97 6.43 5.72
C GLY A 180 1.67 5.37 6.58
N GLY A 181 1.01 4.33 7.04
CA GLY A 181 1.57 3.38 8.02
C GLY A 181 2.39 2.22 7.43
N THR A 182 2.12 1.82 6.21
CA THR A 182 2.69 0.62 5.59
C THR A 182 4.13 0.81 5.10
N VAL A 183 4.50 2.03 4.73
CA VAL A 183 5.78 2.34 4.08
C VAL A 183 6.93 2.55 5.07
N LEU A 184 6.64 2.65 6.37
CA LEU A 184 7.65 2.84 7.41
C LEU A 184 8.52 1.58 7.67
N TYR A 185 8.12 0.43 7.13
CA TYR A 185 8.92 -0.79 7.13
C TYR A 185 9.81 -0.94 5.89
N SER A 186 9.64 -0.08 4.89
CA SER A 186 10.38 -0.16 3.63
C SER A 186 11.79 0.40 3.74
N ALA A 187 12.70 -0.15 2.94
CA ALA A 187 14.07 0.32 2.88
C ALA A 187 14.19 1.72 2.23
N PRO A 188 15.22 2.53 2.59
CA PRO A 188 15.42 3.87 2.05
C PRO A 188 15.46 3.92 0.51
N GLU A 189 16.15 2.98 -0.11
CA GLU A 189 16.26 2.87 -1.57
C GLU A 189 14.93 2.55 -2.25
N VAL A 190 13.99 1.93 -1.51
CA VAL A 190 12.63 1.65 -2.01
C VAL A 190 11.76 2.90 -1.93
N VAL A 191 11.91 3.69 -0.86
CA VAL A 191 11.16 4.93 -0.65
C VAL A 191 11.66 6.05 -1.58
N GLY A 192 12.97 6.14 -1.79
CA GLY A 192 13.63 7.22 -2.54
C GLY A 192 13.65 7.04 -4.06
N SER A 193 13.37 5.85 -4.60
CA SER A 193 13.45 5.61 -6.05
C SER A 193 12.41 4.59 -6.51
N SER A 194 11.95 4.74 -7.76
CA SER A 194 11.24 3.64 -8.44
C SER A 194 12.24 2.49 -8.64
N LEU A 195 11.94 1.32 -8.13
CA LEU A 195 12.74 0.08 -8.30
C LEU A 195 12.80 -0.41 -9.77
N ARG A 196 12.34 0.38 -10.73
CA ARG A 196 12.40 0.04 -12.16
C ARG A 196 13.87 -0.11 -12.58
N GLY A 197 14.28 -1.34 -12.85
CA GLY A 197 15.57 -1.67 -13.44
C GLY A 197 16.69 -2.04 -12.46
N ARG A 198 16.44 -2.12 -11.14
CA ARG A 198 17.43 -2.63 -10.18
C ARG A 198 17.34 -4.16 -10.08
N GLY A 199 18.52 -4.81 -10.06
CA GLY A 199 18.64 -6.27 -10.08
C GLY A 199 17.99 -6.97 -8.88
N GLY A 200 17.75 -8.29 -9.01
CA GLY A 200 17.11 -9.11 -7.98
C GLY A 200 17.75 -9.03 -6.60
N GLU A 201 19.07 -8.88 -6.51
CA GLU A 201 19.81 -8.80 -5.24
C GLU A 201 19.42 -7.61 -4.37
N GLN A 202 19.16 -6.44 -4.95
CA GLN A 202 18.72 -5.26 -4.18
C GLN A 202 17.31 -5.42 -3.61
N ARG A 203 16.47 -6.26 -4.20
CA ARG A 203 15.13 -6.57 -3.66
C ARG A 203 15.22 -7.46 -2.43
N PHE A 204 16.12 -8.45 -2.41
CA PHE A 204 16.36 -9.29 -1.23
C PHE A 204 16.92 -8.48 -0.07
N SER A 205 17.82 -7.54 -0.34
CA SER A 205 18.35 -6.65 0.68
C SER A 205 17.29 -5.69 1.26
N ALA A 206 16.26 -5.31 0.49
CA ALA A 206 15.15 -4.53 1.00
C ALA A 206 14.28 -5.33 1.99
N ASP A 207 14.07 -6.64 1.76
CA ASP A 207 13.42 -7.52 2.73
C ASP A 207 14.22 -7.63 4.04
N ILE A 208 15.55 -7.67 3.95
CA ILE A 208 16.44 -7.68 5.13
C ILE A 208 16.26 -6.41 5.97
N TYR A 209 16.17 -5.24 5.33
CA TYR A 209 15.87 -4.00 6.04
C TYR A 209 14.50 -4.06 6.73
N SER A 210 13.47 -4.53 6.03
CA SER A 210 12.12 -4.66 6.58
C SER A 210 12.09 -5.63 7.78
N LEU A 211 12.86 -6.72 7.73
CA LEU A 211 13.06 -7.63 8.87
C LEU A 211 13.73 -6.91 10.05
N GLY A 212 14.70 -6.04 9.80
CA GLY A 212 15.34 -5.20 10.80
C GLY A 212 14.34 -4.25 11.47
N VAL A 213 13.52 -3.56 10.67
CA VAL A 213 12.46 -2.67 11.21
C VAL A 213 11.45 -3.45 12.02
N LEU A 214 11.07 -4.64 11.56
CA LEU A 214 10.15 -5.51 12.30
C LEU A 214 10.73 -5.89 13.67
N LEU A 215 11.99 -6.34 13.74
CA LEU A 215 12.62 -6.72 15.00
C LEU A 215 12.82 -5.52 15.91
N TYR A 216 13.26 -4.38 15.36
CA TYR A 216 13.35 -3.12 16.12
C TYR A 216 11.99 -2.79 16.77
N HIS A 217 10.91 -2.83 15.99
CA HIS A 217 9.56 -2.57 16.49
C HIS A 217 9.15 -3.57 17.57
N LEU A 218 9.43 -4.85 17.39
CA LEU A 218 9.08 -5.90 18.36
C LEU A 218 9.82 -5.77 19.70
N VAL A 219 11.10 -5.33 19.68
CA VAL A 219 11.90 -5.21 20.93
C VAL A 219 11.77 -3.85 21.60
N THR A 220 11.32 -2.81 20.87
CA THR A 220 11.23 -1.42 21.40
C THR A 220 9.81 -0.90 21.52
N SER A 221 8.82 -1.57 20.91
CA SER A 221 7.44 -1.09 20.70
C SER A 221 7.38 0.24 19.92
N ARG A 222 8.45 0.57 19.18
CA ARG A 222 8.55 1.79 18.37
C ARG A 222 9.14 1.46 17.01
N LEU A 223 8.88 2.32 16.03
CA LEU A 223 9.56 2.27 14.73
C LEU A 223 10.86 3.09 14.78
N PRO A 224 11.90 2.72 14.02
CA PRO A 224 13.12 3.52 13.91
C PRO A 224 12.86 4.89 13.28
N HIS A 225 11.87 4.98 12.38
CA HIS A 225 11.45 6.21 11.73
C HIS A 225 9.92 6.36 11.80
N GLU A 226 9.45 7.58 11.97
CA GLU A 226 8.01 7.91 12.11
C GLU A 226 7.42 8.49 10.82
N THR A 227 8.28 8.93 9.89
CA THR A 227 7.86 9.57 8.63
C THR A 227 8.62 9.02 7.43
N LEU A 228 7.98 9.08 6.25
CA LEU A 228 8.63 8.70 4.99
C LEU A 228 9.89 9.51 4.69
N SER A 229 9.88 10.80 5.05
CA SER A 229 11.03 11.67 4.89
C SER A 229 12.22 11.19 5.72
N GLN A 230 11.98 10.74 6.96
CA GLN A 230 13.03 10.17 7.81
C GLN A 230 13.58 8.87 7.24
N VAL A 231 12.71 7.96 6.75
CA VAL A 231 13.14 6.73 6.07
C VAL A 231 13.99 7.04 4.84
N ALA A 232 13.49 7.91 3.94
CA ALA A 232 14.18 8.23 2.69
C ALA A 232 15.56 8.89 2.89
N ARG A 233 15.72 9.70 3.93
CA ARG A 233 16.98 10.35 4.31
C ARG A 233 17.83 9.50 5.25
N HIS A 234 17.30 8.38 5.71
CA HIS A 234 17.90 7.53 6.73
C HIS A 234 18.38 8.35 7.94
N VAL A 235 17.47 9.16 8.49
CA VAL A 235 17.79 10.02 9.66
C VAL A 235 18.28 9.15 10.81
N PRO A 236 19.32 9.57 11.57
CA PRO A 236 19.72 8.85 12.77
C PRO A 236 18.54 8.59 13.70
N PHE A 237 18.44 7.37 14.19
CA PHE A 237 17.38 6.92 15.08
C PHE A 237 17.98 6.33 16.37
N PRO A 238 17.22 6.29 17.47
CA PRO A 238 17.71 5.75 18.73
C PRO A 238 18.11 4.29 18.59
N ARG A 239 19.20 3.92 19.23
CA ARG A 239 19.59 2.50 19.30
C ARG A 239 18.54 1.70 20.09
N PRO A 240 18.29 0.41 19.76
CA PRO A 240 17.34 -0.42 20.50
C PRO A 240 17.54 -0.38 22.01
N SER A 241 18.77 -0.43 22.52
CA SER A 241 19.10 -0.37 23.94
C SER A 241 18.83 0.98 24.59
N GLU A 242 18.85 2.07 23.83
CA GLU A 242 18.48 3.41 24.31
C GLU A 242 16.96 3.53 24.53
N VAL A 243 16.18 2.83 23.72
CA VAL A 243 14.70 2.78 23.85
C VAL A 243 14.27 1.77 24.91
N ASN A 244 14.90 0.59 24.91
CA ASN A 244 14.61 -0.50 25.82
C ASN A 244 15.90 -1.10 26.38
N SER A 245 16.27 -0.73 27.59
CA SER A 245 17.51 -1.19 28.26
C SER A 245 17.59 -2.70 28.50
N THR A 246 16.52 -3.43 28.25
CA THR A 246 16.52 -4.90 28.35
C THR A 246 16.98 -5.59 27.07
N VAL A 247 17.26 -4.83 26.01
CA VAL A 247 17.79 -5.36 24.75
C VAL A 247 19.30 -5.64 24.91
N ALA A 248 19.69 -6.88 24.65
CA ALA A 248 21.08 -7.29 24.73
C ALA A 248 21.95 -6.66 23.61
N PRO A 249 23.24 -6.38 23.86
CA PRO A 249 24.12 -5.77 22.85
C PRO A 249 24.15 -6.54 21.52
N LEU A 250 24.15 -7.86 21.54
CA LEU A 250 24.16 -8.67 20.32
C LEU A 250 22.83 -8.61 19.55
N THR A 251 21.69 -8.43 20.27
CA THR A 251 20.38 -8.17 19.65
C THR A 251 20.38 -6.82 18.95
N GLU A 252 20.92 -5.80 19.59
CA GLU A 252 21.06 -4.46 19.02
C GLU A 252 21.94 -4.47 17.77
N GLU A 253 23.13 -5.10 17.86
CA GLU A 253 24.05 -5.23 16.71
C GLU A 253 23.38 -5.91 15.52
N PHE A 254 22.65 -6.99 15.77
CA PHE A 254 21.89 -7.71 14.74
C PHE A 254 20.86 -6.82 14.04
N VAL A 255 20.09 -6.07 14.83
CA VAL A 255 19.07 -5.14 14.31
C VAL A 255 19.72 -4.02 13.49
N LEU A 256 20.76 -3.38 14.03
CA LEU A 256 21.41 -2.27 13.36
C LEU A 256 22.08 -2.70 12.04
N HIS A 257 22.63 -3.92 11.97
CA HIS A 257 23.17 -4.47 10.74
C HIS A 257 22.11 -4.69 9.66
N CYS A 258 20.86 -5.01 10.03
CA CYS A 258 19.75 -5.02 9.08
C CYS A 258 19.40 -3.62 8.59
N LEU A 259 19.53 -2.61 9.45
CA LEU A 259 19.06 -1.25 9.22
C LEU A 259 20.14 -0.33 8.59
N GLU A 260 21.23 -0.87 8.10
CA GLU A 260 22.23 -0.10 7.34
C GLU A 260 21.58 0.62 6.15
N ALA A 261 22.00 1.86 5.91
CA ALA A 261 21.46 2.68 4.82
C ALA A 261 21.72 2.04 3.46
N GLU A 262 23.00 1.67 3.24
CA GLU A 262 23.44 1.07 1.99
C GLU A 262 23.15 -0.43 1.98
N PRO A 263 22.47 -0.95 0.94
CA PRO A 263 22.09 -2.36 0.84
C PRO A 263 23.25 -3.35 0.99
N GLU A 264 24.43 -3.00 0.48
CA GLU A 264 25.66 -3.82 0.53
C GLU A 264 26.28 -3.93 1.93
N ASN A 265 25.93 -3.06 2.85
CA ASN A 265 26.39 -3.07 4.23
C ASN A 265 25.47 -3.90 5.15
N ARG A 266 24.34 -4.37 4.65
CA ARG A 266 23.40 -5.24 5.38
C ARG A 266 23.88 -6.69 5.38
N TRP A 267 23.14 -7.53 6.10
CA TRP A 267 23.33 -8.98 6.02
C TRP A 267 23.30 -9.45 4.55
N PRO A 268 24.25 -10.31 4.12
CA PRO A 268 24.31 -10.75 2.72
C PRO A 268 23.11 -11.61 2.31
N SER A 269 22.48 -12.31 3.28
CA SER A 269 21.34 -13.17 3.06
C SER A 269 20.55 -13.42 4.34
N VAL A 270 19.28 -13.82 4.20
CA VAL A 270 18.46 -14.27 5.32
C VAL A 270 18.98 -15.60 5.90
N ALA A 271 19.64 -16.43 5.09
CA ALA A 271 20.30 -17.64 5.58
C ALA A 271 21.40 -17.35 6.61
N GLU A 272 22.22 -16.32 6.36
CA GLU A 272 23.20 -15.86 7.35
C GLU A 272 22.54 -15.26 8.59
N MET A 273 21.48 -14.49 8.41
CA MET A 273 20.69 -13.97 9.53
C MET A 273 20.17 -15.10 10.44
N GLU A 274 19.63 -16.18 9.88
CA GLU A 274 19.15 -17.33 10.65
C GLU A 274 20.27 -17.98 11.48
N CYS A 275 21.43 -18.21 10.84
CA CYS A 275 22.61 -18.77 11.52
C CYS A 275 23.06 -17.90 12.71
N TRP A 276 23.04 -16.58 12.55
CA TRP A 276 23.40 -15.62 13.60
C TRP A 276 22.32 -15.50 14.68
N PHE A 277 21.06 -15.60 14.32
CA PHE A 277 19.95 -15.35 15.22
C PHE A 277 19.88 -16.31 16.38
N GLU A 278 20.34 -17.55 16.24
CA GLU A 278 20.45 -18.48 17.36
C GLU A 278 21.45 -18.00 18.44
N ARG A 279 22.51 -17.32 18.05
CA ARG A 279 23.45 -16.68 18.99
C ARG A 279 22.82 -15.48 19.66
N VAL A 280 22.04 -14.69 18.90
CA VAL A 280 21.28 -13.54 19.42
C VAL A 280 20.29 -14.00 20.49
N ARG A 281 19.55 -15.08 20.23
CA ARG A 281 18.61 -15.67 21.20
C ARG A 281 19.27 -16.04 22.52
N ARG A 282 20.40 -16.74 22.47
CA ARG A 282 21.16 -17.12 23.67
C ARG A 282 21.63 -15.89 24.43
N ALA A 283 22.26 -14.95 23.75
CA ALA A 283 22.78 -13.75 24.34
C ALA A 283 21.67 -12.92 25.02
N GLN A 284 20.49 -12.84 24.41
CA GLN A 284 19.34 -12.15 25.00
C GLN A 284 18.82 -12.86 26.25
N THR A 285 18.80 -14.19 26.27
CA THR A 285 18.33 -14.97 27.41
C THR A 285 19.27 -14.85 28.60
N GLU A 286 20.58 -14.76 28.34
CA GLU A 286 21.62 -14.64 29.36
C GLU A 286 21.83 -13.18 29.83
N PHE A 287 21.30 -12.20 29.10
CA PHE A 287 21.53 -10.79 29.37
C PHE A 287 20.77 -10.31 30.62
N GLN A 288 21.50 -9.70 31.55
CA GLN A 288 20.95 -9.05 32.73
C GLN A 288 21.09 -7.53 32.55
N PRO A 289 19.99 -6.81 32.36
CA PRO A 289 20.05 -5.37 32.10
C PRO A 289 20.46 -4.59 33.34
N VAL A 290 21.43 -3.69 33.15
CA VAL A 290 21.72 -2.65 34.15
C VAL A 290 20.71 -1.53 33.93
N ARG A 291 19.90 -1.21 34.94
CA ARG A 291 18.89 -0.14 34.86
C ARG A 291 19.57 1.23 34.65
N THR A 292 19.56 1.69 33.42
CA THR A 292 19.85 3.08 33.05
C THR A 292 18.60 3.71 32.44
N ILE A 293 18.19 4.87 32.94
CA ILE A 293 17.07 5.63 32.38
C ILE A 293 17.65 6.44 31.23
N ALA A 294 17.28 6.11 29.99
CA ALA A 294 17.72 6.81 28.80
C ALA A 294 16.91 8.11 28.54
N PRO A 295 17.51 9.17 28.02
CA PRO A 295 16.81 10.39 27.66
C PRO A 295 15.92 10.17 26.40
N ARG A 296 14.81 10.88 26.38
CA ARG A 296 13.82 10.87 25.29
C ARG A 296 14.40 11.48 24.01
N ALA A 297 14.26 10.82 22.89
CA ALA A 297 15.09 10.96 21.73
C ALA A 297 14.80 12.11 20.76
N GLU A 298 15.81 12.42 19.97
CA GLU A 298 15.92 13.46 18.94
C GLU A 298 14.88 13.39 17.80
N LEU A 299 14.25 12.23 17.56
CA LEU A 299 13.24 12.06 16.49
C LEU A 299 12.00 12.95 16.66
N GLU A 300 11.56 13.20 17.91
CA GLU A 300 10.42 14.10 18.18
C GLU A 300 10.78 15.58 17.85
N GLN A 301 12.06 15.88 17.70
CA GLN A 301 12.57 17.22 17.35
C GLN A 301 12.79 17.37 15.84
N ASP A 302 12.80 16.26 15.08
CA ASP A 302 12.93 16.33 13.62
C ASP A 302 11.77 17.12 13.02
N TRP A 303 12.10 18.04 12.11
CA TRP A 303 11.15 18.92 11.47
C TRP A 303 9.99 18.17 10.80
N SER A 304 10.29 16.99 10.20
CA SER A 304 9.28 16.22 9.46
C SER A 304 8.23 15.59 10.39
N SER A 305 8.64 15.12 11.58
CA SER A 305 7.70 14.63 12.61
C SER A 305 6.79 15.76 13.09
N ARG A 306 7.34 16.97 13.30
CA ARG A 306 6.56 18.15 13.69
C ARG A 306 5.58 18.56 12.58
N ALA A 307 6.05 18.63 11.33
CA ALA A 307 5.23 19.00 10.20
C ALA A 307 4.08 17.99 9.97
N VAL A 308 4.35 16.68 10.02
CA VAL A 308 3.32 15.64 9.89
C VAL A 308 2.27 15.72 11.00
N ARG A 309 2.68 15.95 12.25
CA ARG A 309 1.75 16.16 13.37
C ARG A 309 0.83 17.35 13.12
N LEU A 310 1.40 18.51 12.77
CA LEU A 310 0.64 19.73 12.45
C LEU A 310 -0.34 19.49 11.28
N MET A 311 0.09 18.76 10.23
CA MET A 311 -0.79 18.40 9.12
C MET A 311 -1.94 17.49 9.53
N ASN A 312 -1.74 16.58 10.48
CA ASN A 312 -2.79 15.70 11.01
C ASN A 312 -3.76 16.45 11.93
N GLU A 313 -3.28 17.49 12.61
CA GLU A 313 -4.09 18.41 13.43
C GLU A 313 -4.83 19.49 12.61
N GLY A 314 -4.61 19.51 11.28
CA GLY A 314 -5.20 20.52 10.39
C GLY A 314 -4.50 21.89 10.43
N GLN A 315 -3.34 21.99 11.09
CA GLN A 315 -2.52 23.20 11.20
C GLN A 315 -1.58 23.33 9.99
N TYR A 316 -2.17 23.44 8.79
CA TYR A 316 -1.42 23.37 7.53
C TYR A 316 -0.43 24.51 7.34
N LYS A 317 -0.79 25.73 7.78
CA LYS A 317 0.09 26.91 7.64
C LYS A 317 1.36 26.80 8.49
N GLU A 318 1.23 26.31 9.71
CA GLU A 318 2.36 26.06 10.60
C GLU A 318 3.28 24.96 10.07
N ALA A 319 2.69 23.88 9.51
CA ALA A 319 3.43 22.82 8.84
C ALA A 319 4.20 23.35 7.63
N GLU A 320 3.56 24.19 6.80
CA GLU A 320 4.17 24.86 5.65
C GLU A 320 5.35 25.74 6.07
N GLN A 321 5.18 26.58 7.09
CA GLN A 321 6.25 27.48 7.58
C GLN A 321 7.49 26.71 8.04
N ILE A 322 7.32 25.62 8.77
CA ILE A 322 8.43 24.76 9.19
C ILE A 322 9.16 24.20 7.97
N ALA A 323 8.41 23.70 7.00
CA ALA A 323 8.97 23.12 5.80
C ALA A 323 9.66 24.17 4.90
N GLU A 324 9.08 25.37 4.78
CA GLU A 324 9.62 26.51 4.02
C GLU A 324 10.97 26.99 4.62
N GLN A 325 11.03 27.20 5.93
CA GLN A 325 12.27 27.59 6.60
C GLN A 325 13.41 26.60 6.33
N LEU A 326 13.11 25.29 6.37
CA LEU A 326 14.12 24.28 6.07
C LEU A 326 14.49 24.27 4.60
N PHE A 327 13.51 24.38 3.70
CA PHE A 327 13.75 24.40 2.27
C PHE A 327 14.62 25.61 1.85
N GLU A 328 14.40 26.77 2.44
CA GLU A 328 15.24 27.96 2.21
C GLU A 328 16.70 27.75 2.65
N GLN A 329 16.91 27.03 3.74
CA GLN A 329 18.24 26.78 4.30
C GLN A 329 19.00 25.68 3.57
N SER A 330 18.34 24.59 3.20
CA SER A 330 19.00 23.36 2.76
C SER A 330 18.60 22.88 1.35
N ARG A 331 17.57 23.47 0.75
CA ARG A 331 16.96 22.99 -0.49
C ARG A 331 16.50 21.52 -0.43
N GLU A 332 16.11 21.07 0.76
CA GLU A 332 15.65 19.70 1.05
C GLU A 332 14.40 19.35 0.23
N PRO A 333 14.45 18.33 -0.68
CA PRO A 333 13.32 18.03 -1.55
C PRO A 333 12.05 17.60 -0.80
N HIS A 334 12.18 16.88 0.33
CA HIS A 334 11.01 16.44 1.10
C HIS A 334 10.38 17.58 1.90
N ALA A 335 11.17 18.60 2.29
CA ALA A 335 10.62 19.81 2.88
C ALA A 335 9.78 20.56 1.84
N PHE A 336 10.27 20.67 0.61
CA PHE A 336 9.51 21.26 -0.49
C PHE A 336 8.20 20.49 -0.78
N LEU A 337 8.25 19.17 -0.81
CA LEU A 337 7.05 18.35 -0.95
C LEU A 337 6.05 18.57 0.18
N CYS A 338 6.53 18.69 1.42
CA CYS A 338 5.69 18.97 2.58
C CYS A 338 5.01 20.34 2.46
N MET A 339 5.75 21.37 2.06
CA MET A 339 5.25 22.73 1.84
C MET A 339 4.11 22.76 0.80
N VAL A 340 4.34 22.18 -0.37
CA VAL A 340 3.33 22.06 -1.44
C VAL A 340 2.12 21.24 -1.00
N SER A 341 2.36 20.16 -0.26
CA SER A 341 1.28 19.30 0.27
C SER A 341 0.42 20.03 1.29
N ALA A 342 1.02 20.79 2.19
CA ALA A 342 0.33 21.58 3.19
C ALA A 342 -0.58 22.65 2.54
N ALA A 343 -0.04 23.43 1.61
CA ALA A 343 -0.82 24.39 0.83
C ALA A 343 -1.98 23.73 0.08
N SER A 344 -1.74 22.57 -0.55
CA SER A 344 -2.79 21.81 -1.28
C SER A 344 -3.87 21.22 -0.36
N LYS A 345 -3.53 20.82 0.86
CA LYS A 345 -4.51 20.33 1.84
C LYS A 345 -5.33 21.45 2.47
N ASP A 346 -4.74 22.64 2.61
CA ASP A 346 -5.39 23.86 3.06
C ASP A 346 -6.24 24.52 1.93
N GLU A 347 -6.44 23.82 0.81
CA GLU A 347 -7.18 24.29 -0.38
C GLU A 347 -6.59 25.55 -1.04
N ARG A 348 -5.37 25.94 -0.66
CA ARG A 348 -4.62 27.05 -1.27
C ARG A 348 -3.87 26.58 -2.51
N TYR A 349 -4.63 26.15 -3.51
CA TYR A 349 -4.10 25.51 -4.71
C TYR A 349 -3.22 26.44 -5.56
N PHE A 350 -3.50 27.75 -5.57
CA PHE A 350 -2.68 28.73 -6.28
C PHE A 350 -1.31 28.91 -5.60
N ASP A 351 -1.26 28.89 -4.26
CA ASP A 351 0.00 28.98 -3.53
C ASP A 351 0.84 27.72 -3.77
N ALA A 352 0.22 26.55 -3.74
CA ALA A 352 0.89 25.29 -4.06
C ALA A 352 1.49 25.28 -5.47
N LEU A 353 0.76 25.82 -6.48
CA LEU A 353 1.26 25.96 -7.85
C LEU A 353 2.38 27.01 -7.94
N HIS A 354 2.24 28.14 -7.24
CA HIS A 354 3.26 29.16 -7.17
C HIS A 354 4.60 28.60 -6.66
N HIS A 355 4.57 27.81 -5.58
CA HIS A 355 5.76 27.13 -5.07
C HIS A 355 6.42 26.25 -6.16
N ILE A 356 5.64 25.44 -6.86
CA ILE A 356 6.16 24.54 -7.90
C ILE A 356 6.75 25.31 -9.08
N GLU A 357 6.08 26.36 -9.53
CA GLU A 357 6.51 27.15 -10.70
C GLU A 357 7.79 27.96 -10.44
N HIS A 358 8.00 28.38 -9.19
CA HIS A 358 9.20 29.12 -8.80
C HIS A 358 10.40 28.25 -8.40
N ASN A 359 10.23 26.93 -8.35
CA ASN A 359 11.29 25.98 -8.03
C ASN A 359 11.34 24.83 -9.05
N PRO A 360 11.62 25.13 -10.33
CA PRO A 360 11.58 24.14 -11.40
C PRO A 360 12.59 22.99 -11.23
N GLU A 361 13.66 23.21 -10.47
CA GLU A 361 14.65 22.19 -10.12
C GLU A 361 14.03 21.02 -9.35
N MET A 362 12.98 21.25 -8.55
CA MET A 362 12.26 20.22 -7.81
C MET A 362 11.45 19.30 -8.74
N MET A 363 11.16 19.77 -9.97
CA MET A 363 10.51 19.00 -11.04
C MET A 363 11.51 18.35 -12.00
N ALA A 364 12.81 18.51 -11.77
CA ALA A 364 13.86 17.92 -12.60
C ALA A 364 13.89 16.38 -12.49
N GLN A 365 14.48 15.72 -13.50
CA GLN A 365 14.49 14.25 -13.58
C GLN A 365 15.19 13.58 -12.39
N ALA A 366 16.20 14.23 -11.82
CA ALA A 366 16.95 13.73 -10.67
C ALA A 366 16.27 13.95 -9.31
N SER A 367 15.17 14.72 -9.24
CA SER A 367 14.51 15.02 -7.97
C SER A 367 13.74 13.81 -7.44
N PRO A 368 13.98 13.39 -6.19
CA PRO A 368 13.31 12.24 -5.57
C PRO A 368 11.80 12.48 -5.36
N VAL A 369 11.37 13.74 -5.27
CA VAL A 369 9.97 14.14 -5.00
C VAL A 369 9.20 14.53 -6.28
N ARG A 370 9.86 14.53 -7.45
CA ARG A 370 9.27 14.95 -8.72
C ARG A 370 7.92 14.28 -9.02
N ARG A 371 7.83 12.98 -8.77
CA ARG A 371 6.62 12.22 -9.03
C ARG A 371 5.46 12.73 -8.17
N ASP A 372 5.67 12.86 -6.88
CA ASP A 372 4.64 13.27 -5.92
C ASP A 372 4.23 14.73 -6.18
N LEU A 373 5.18 15.60 -6.51
CA LEU A 373 4.90 16.97 -6.91
C LEU A 373 4.05 17.07 -8.17
N ARG A 374 4.26 16.20 -9.16
CA ARG A 374 3.42 16.17 -10.37
C ARG A 374 1.98 15.78 -10.08
N TYR A 375 1.77 14.81 -9.19
CA TYR A 375 0.42 14.44 -8.75
C TYR A 375 -0.26 15.59 -8.00
N LEU A 376 0.47 16.28 -7.15
CA LEU A 376 -0.04 17.47 -6.46
C LEU A 376 -0.34 18.61 -7.44
N ALA A 377 0.57 18.89 -8.39
CA ALA A 377 0.36 19.88 -9.42
C ALA A 377 -0.89 19.57 -10.26
N LEU A 378 -1.05 18.30 -10.68
CA LEU A 378 -2.23 17.85 -11.43
C LEU A 378 -3.52 18.10 -10.64
N LYS A 379 -3.54 17.75 -9.35
CA LYS A 379 -4.68 18.05 -8.46
C LYS A 379 -4.95 19.55 -8.43
N CYS A 380 -3.93 20.35 -8.17
CA CYS A 380 -4.06 21.82 -8.07
C CYS A 380 -4.52 22.45 -9.39
N TYR A 381 -4.03 22.01 -10.54
CA TYR A 381 -4.49 22.49 -11.86
C TYR A 381 -5.97 22.14 -12.11
N LEU A 382 -6.43 20.98 -11.66
CA LEU A 382 -7.85 20.58 -11.78
C LEU A 382 -8.74 21.46 -10.90
N GLU A 383 -8.37 21.68 -9.65
CA GLU A 383 -9.12 22.50 -8.70
C GLU A 383 -9.17 23.99 -9.11
N THR A 384 -8.07 24.49 -9.68
CA THR A 384 -7.98 25.86 -10.20
C THR A 384 -8.52 26.00 -11.64
N ARG A 385 -9.06 24.93 -12.22
CA ARG A 385 -9.59 24.87 -13.60
C ARG A 385 -8.60 25.26 -14.70
N GLN A 386 -7.33 25.05 -14.47
CA GLN A 386 -6.28 25.24 -15.47
C GLN A 386 -6.14 24.00 -16.36
N ILE A 387 -7.19 23.71 -17.14
CA ILE A 387 -7.38 22.43 -17.84
C ILE A 387 -6.24 22.10 -18.80
N GLY A 388 -5.69 23.10 -19.51
CA GLY A 388 -4.58 22.89 -20.42
C GLY A 388 -3.28 22.45 -19.73
N GLN A 389 -3.02 22.97 -18.51
CA GLN A 389 -1.87 22.53 -17.69
C GLN A 389 -2.12 21.14 -17.09
N ALA A 390 -3.35 20.87 -16.63
CA ALA A 390 -3.74 19.56 -16.13
C ALA A 390 -3.56 18.48 -17.22
N GLU A 391 -3.97 18.74 -18.46
CA GLU A 391 -3.82 17.81 -19.59
C GLU A 391 -2.33 17.51 -19.89
N ARG A 392 -1.50 18.54 -19.99
CA ARG A 392 -0.05 18.36 -20.17
C ARG A 392 0.59 17.55 -19.04
N THR A 393 0.19 17.85 -17.81
CA THR A 393 0.75 17.19 -16.62
C THR A 393 0.34 15.73 -16.54
N ILE A 394 -0.91 15.40 -16.86
CA ILE A 394 -1.36 14.01 -16.82
C ILE A 394 -0.71 13.18 -17.93
N ASP A 395 -0.52 13.75 -19.12
CA ASP A 395 0.19 13.07 -20.21
C ASP A 395 1.65 12.75 -19.82
N LEU A 396 2.31 13.68 -19.13
CA LEU A 396 3.65 13.43 -18.59
C LEU A 396 3.64 12.33 -17.52
N CYS A 397 2.67 12.35 -16.62
CA CYS A 397 2.52 11.31 -15.59
C CYS A 397 2.33 9.92 -16.22
N ILE A 398 1.48 9.83 -17.25
CA ILE A 398 1.21 8.56 -17.95
C ILE A 398 2.43 8.08 -18.73
N ARG A 399 3.15 8.97 -19.41
CA ARG A 399 4.36 8.60 -20.18
C ARG A 399 5.48 8.09 -19.29
N GLU A 400 5.67 8.67 -18.12
CA GLU A 400 6.77 8.32 -17.21
C GLU A 400 6.45 7.16 -16.29
N ASN A 401 5.21 7.08 -15.81
CA ASN A 401 4.82 6.11 -14.80
C ASN A 401 3.90 5.00 -15.34
N GLY A 402 3.47 5.09 -16.60
CA GLY A 402 2.46 4.21 -17.18
C GLY A 402 1.04 4.62 -16.81
N GLU A 403 0.06 3.89 -17.36
CA GLU A 403 -1.35 4.10 -17.05
C GLU A 403 -1.70 3.53 -15.68
N SER A 404 -2.25 4.37 -14.80
CA SER A 404 -2.82 3.95 -13.51
C SER A 404 -4.32 4.21 -13.48
N PRO A 405 -5.10 3.43 -12.68
CA PRO A 405 -6.52 3.70 -12.52
C PRO A 405 -6.83 5.11 -12.02
N SER A 406 -5.95 5.65 -11.16
CA SER A 406 -6.07 7.01 -10.65
C SER A 406 -5.83 8.04 -11.74
N LEU A 407 -4.75 7.88 -12.52
CA LEU A 407 -4.44 8.77 -13.64
C LEU A 407 -5.53 8.71 -14.72
N LEU A 408 -5.97 7.52 -15.10
CA LEU A 408 -7.05 7.36 -16.07
C LEU A 408 -8.36 8.00 -15.60
N LEU A 409 -8.66 7.92 -14.31
CA LEU A 409 -9.83 8.59 -13.76
C LEU A 409 -9.72 10.12 -13.82
N GLN A 410 -8.53 10.66 -13.58
CA GLN A 410 -8.27 12.09 -13.70
C GLN A 410 -8.28 12.53 -15.19
N GLN A 411 -7.72 11.70 -16.09
CA GLN A 411 -7.78 11.96 -17.54
C GLN A 411 -9.23 12.01 -18.03
N ALA A 412 -10.06 11.05 -17.62
CA ALA A 412 -11.48 11.09 -17.94
C ALA A 412 -12.18 12.35 -17.39
N SER A 413 -11.76 12.85 -16.22
CA SER A 413 -12.29 14.09 -15.66
C SER A 413 -11.88 15.32 -16.50
N ILE A 414 -10.63 15.37 -16.94
CA ILE A 414 -10.13 16.44 -17.84
C ILE A 414 -10.92 16.44 -19.15
N LEU A 415 -11.08 15.27 -19.78
CA LEU A 415 -11.85 15.12 -21.00
C LEU A 415 -13.32 15.54 -20.81
N GLY A 416 -13.93 15.21 -19.67
CA GLY A 416 -15.28 15.66 -19.31
C GLY A 416 -15.39 17.18 -19.18
N LEU A 417 -14.39 17.84 -18.61
CA LEU A 417 -14.30 19.30 -18.50
C LEU A 417 -14.08 19.98 -19.86
N GLN A 418 -13.49 19.28 -20.82
CA GLN A 418 -13.31 19.72 -22.21
C GLN A 418 -14.53 19.38 -23.10
N ALA A 419 -15.61 18.84 -22.54
CA ALA A 419 -16.77 18.34 -23.27
C ALA A 419 -16.49 17.19 -24.27
N ARG A 420 -15.36 16.49 -24.12
CA ARG A 420 -14.95 15.31 -24.92
C ARG A 420 -15.56 14.04 -24.30
N TYR A 421 -16.90 13.99 -24.26
CA TYR A 421 -17.62 13.00 -23.45
C TYR A 421 -17.49 11.56 -23.96
N GLU A 422 -17.38 11.32 -25.27
CA GLU A 422 -17.17 9.98 -25.83
C GLU A 422 -15.82 9.39 -25.40
N GLU A 423 -14.77 10.19 -25.43
CA GLU A 423 -13.44 9.77 -25.01
C GLU A 423 -13.40 9.51 -23.49
N ALA A 424 -13.99 10.40 -22.71
CA ALA A 424 -14.14 10.20 -21.27
C ALA A 424 -14.92 8.92 -20.97
N CYS A 425 -16.01 8.64 -21.68
CA CYS A 425 -16.81 7.44 -21.55
C CYS A 425 -16.00 6.17 -21.85
N SER A 426 -15.19 6.19 -22.92
CA SER A 426 -14.34 5.07 -23.29
C SER A 426 -13.36 4.69 -22.18
N ILE A 427 -12.67 5.68 -21.59
CA ILE A 427 -11.75 5.48 -20.48
C ILE A 427 -12.50 4.97 -19.25
N LEU A 428 -13.62 5.58 -18.87
CA LEU A 428 -14.40 5.20 -17.70
C LEU A 428 -15.01 3.80 -17.83
N MET A 429 -15.44 3.40 -19.02
CA MET A 429 -15.95 2.05 -19.29
C MET A 429 -14.82 1.01 -19.20
N ARG A 430 -13.61 1.33 -19.70
CA ARG A 430 -12.43 0.50 -19.48
C ARG A 430 -12.12 0.37 -17.99
N LEU A 431 -12.08 1.48 -17.26
CA LEU A 431 -11.88 1.46 -15.81
C LEU A 431 -12.94 0.65 -15.06
N ASN A 432 -14.21 0.79 -15.44
CA ASN A 432 -15.29 0.03 -14.79
C ASN A 432 -15.23 -1.47 -15.10
N ARG A 433 -14.71 -1.85 -16.27
CA ARG A 433 -14.49 -3.25 -16.65
C ARG A 433 -13.30 -3.84 -15.89
N ASP A 434 -12.19 -3.12 -15.84
CA ASP A 434 -10.92 -3.61 -15.31
C ASP A 434 -10.85 -3.47 -13.77
N PHE A 435 -11.59 -2.49 -13.21
CA PHE A 435 -11.66 -2.18 -11.78
C PHE A 435 -13.13 -1.94 -11.37
N PRO A 436 -13.96 -2.97 -11.34
CA PRO A 436 -15.37 -2.82 -11.01
C PRO A 436 -15.57 -2.26 -9.58
N GLN A 437 -16.70 -1.58 -9.37
CA GLN A 437 -17.15 -1.09 -8.08
C GLN A 437 -16.38 0.09 -7.47
N ARG A 438 -15.73 0.90 -8.27
CA ARG A 438 -15.21 2.18 -7.79
C ARG A 438 -16.32 3.22 -7.81
N PRO A 439 -16.78 3.71 -6.64
CA PRO A 439 -17.86 4.72 -6.60
C PRO A 439 -17.52 5.94 -7.45
N GLN A 440 -16.27 6.37 -7.43
CA GLN A 440 -15.79 7.52 -8.21
C GLN A 440 -15.93 7.31 -9.73
N VAL A 441 -15.70 6.11 -10.24
CA VAL A 441 -15.87 5.78 -11.67
C VAL A 441 -17.34 5.78 -12.03
N LEU A 442 -18.17 5.14 -11.20
CA LEU A 442 -19.62 5.07 -11.41
C LEU A 442 -20.27 6.45 -11.40
N LYS A 443 -19.90 7.29 -10.45
CA LYS A 443 -20.38 8.68 -10.36
C LYS A 443 -20.06 9.45 -11.65
N ARG A 444 -18.84 9.32 -12.17
CA ARG A 444 -18.44 9.97 -13.44
C ARG A 444 -19.15 9.38 -14.67
N LEU A 445 -19.40 8.07 -14.68
CA LEU A 445 -20.19 7.45 -15.76
C LEU A 445 -21.62 7.98 -15.79
N VAL A 446 -22.26 8.16 -14.63
CA VAL A 446 -23.57 8.82 -14.57
C VAL A 446 -23.52 10.19 -15.23
N LEU A 447 -22.56 11.03 -14.82
CA LEU A 447 -22.43 12.40 -15.33
C LEU A 447 -22.16 12.42 -16.85
N VAL A 448 -21.27 11.56 -17.33
CA VAL A 448 -20.92 11.47 -18.75
C VAL A 448 -22.11 10.99 -19.60
N TYR A 449 -22.86 9.96 -19.13
CA TYR A 449 -24.04 9.51 -19.88
C TYR A 449 -25.19 10.49 -19.85
N GLU A 450 -25.33 11.33 -18.83
CA GLU A 450 -26.26 12.47 -18.86
C GLU A 450 -25.90 13.46 -20.00
N GLN A 451 -24.62 13.78 -20.16
CA GLN A 451 -24.15 14.67 -21.23
C GLN A 451 -24.28 14.03 -22.64
N LEU A 452 -24.07 12.73 -22.73
CA LEU A 452 -24.27 11.95 -23.95
C LEU A 452 -25.77 11.72 -24.29
N ARG A 453 -26.68 12.23 -23.48
CA ARG A 453 -28.14 12.08 -23.61
C ARG A 453 -28.60 10.62 -23.64
N ASP A 454 -27.95 9.74 -22.88
CA ASP A 454 -28.34 8.35 -22.65
C ASP A 454 -28.79 8.15 -21.20
N PRO A 455 -30.03 8.58 -20.85
CA PRO A 455 -30.52 8.53 -19.48
C PRO A 455 -30.72 7.10 -18.99
N GLY A 456 -30.91 6.14 -19.86
CA GLY A 456 -31.06 4.72 -19.49
C GLY A 456 -29.76 4.15 -18.89
N LYS A 457 -28.64 4.41 -19.54
CA LYS A 457 -27.32 4.00 -19.01
C LYS A 457 -26.96 4.83 -17.77
N ALA A 458 -27.23 6.12 -17.77
CA ALA A 458 -27.03 6.96 -16.58
C ALA A 458 -27.76 6.40 -15.36
N ALA A 459 -29.04 6.01 -15.52
CA ALA A 459 -29.85 5.38 -14.47
C ALA A 459 -29.28 4.05 -13.98
N ALA A 460 -28.78 3.20 -14.89
CA ALA A 460 -28.17 1.94 -14.54
C ALA A 460 -26.92 2.12 -13.66
N PHE A 461 -26.06 3.07 -14.03
CA PHE A 461 -24.85 3.38 -13.24
C PHE A 461 -25.20 4.09 -11.93
N LEU A 462 -26.23 4.92 -11.89
CA LEU A 462 -26.71 5.57 -10.67
C LEU A 462 -27.23 4.54 -9.64
N LYS A 463 -28.02 3.56 -10.08
CA LYS A 463 -28.45 2.44 -9.21
C LYS A 463 -27.27 1.69 -8.63
N ALA A 464 -26.25 1.46 -9.46
CA ALA A 464 -25.03 0.80 -9.06
C ALA A 464 -24.24 1.64 -8.05
N TYR A 465 -24.10 2.94 -8.29
CA TYR A 465 -23.44 3.88 -7.39
C TYR A 465 -24.14 3.94 -6.03
N ASN A 466 -25.47 4.09 -6.02
CA ASN A 466 -26.26 4.23 -4.80
C ASN A 466 -26.18 2.99 -3.88
N ARG A 467 -25.90 1.81 -4.43
CA ARG A 467 -25.66 0.59 -3.63
C ARG A 467 -24.34 0.63 -2.87
N LEU A 468 -23.37 1.40 -3.35
CA LEU A 468 -22.02 1.50 -2.77
C LEU A 468 -21.88 2.74 -1.88
N ALA A 469 -22.67 3.77 -2.12
CA ALA A 469 -22.62 5.07 -1.44
C ALA A 469 -24.02 5.47 -1.00
N THR A 470 -24.59 4.68 -0.10
CA THR A 470 -25.99 4.83 0.39
C THR A 470 -26.25 6.15 1.11
N GLU A 471 -25.22 6.78 1.66
CA GLU A 471 -25.30 8.02 2.42
C GLU A 471 -24.91 9.28 1.61
N ASP A 472 -24.59 9.14 0.30
CA ASP A 472 -24.23 10.31 -0.51
C ASP A 472 -25.48 11.14 -0.87
N PRO A 473 -25.58 12.39 -0.36
CA PRO A 473 -26.72 13.28 -0.67
C PRO A 473 -26.89 13.53 -2.18
N TRP A 474 -25.80 13.51 -2.94
CA TRP A 474 -25.84 13.65 -4.40
C TRP A 474 -26.58 12.47 -5.04
N ALA A 475 -26.29 11.24 -4.60
CA ALA A 475 -26.95 10.04 -5.10
C ALA A 475 -28.46 10.07 -4.80
N THR A 476 -28.84 10.42 -3.58
CA THR A 476 -30.24 10.54 -3.16
C THR A 476 -31.00 11.57 -4.01
N LYS A 477 -30.40 12.73 -4.23
CA LYS A 477 -30.99 13.78 -5.07
C LYS A 477 -31.15 13.34 -6.52
N LYS A 478 -30.13 12.68 -7.08
CA LYS A 478 -30.14 12.15 -8.46
C LYS A 478 -31.15 11.01 -8.62
N MET A 479 -31.25 10.09 -7.66
CA MET A 479 -32.26 9.02 -7.66
C MET A 479 -33.67 9.59 -7.70
N ALA A 480 -33.99 10.61 -6.89
CA ALA A 480 -35.29 11.29 -6.92
C ALA A 480 -35.56 11.91 -8.30
N GLN A 481 -34.59 12.58 -8.89
CA GLN A 481 -34.68 13.14 -10.24
C GLN A 481 -34.98 12.07 -11.31
N PHE A 482 -34.29 10.95 -11.28
CA PHE A 482 -34.47 9.88 -12.26
C PHE A 482 -35.76 9.09 -12.02
N SER A 483 -36.25 9.03 -10.78
CA SER A 483 -37.56 8.44 -10.43
C SER A 483 -38.70 9.25 -11.02
N THR A 484 -38.65 10.60 -10.98
CA THR A 484 -39.67 11.45 -11.61
C THR A 484 -39.71 11.30 -13.14
N LEU A 485 -38.61 10.81 -13.75
CA LEU A 485 -38.51 10.53 -15.18
C LEU A 485 -38.89 9.07 -15.52
N GLY A 486 -39.26 8.25 -14.54
CA GLY A 486 -39.59 6.82 -14.74
C GLY A 486 -38.43 5.94 -15.11
N LEU A 487 -37.17 6.34 -14.78
CA LEU A 487 -35.95 5.66 -15.17
C LEU A 487 -35.33 4.79 -14.06
N VAL A 488 -35.72 4.98 -12.82
CA VAL A 488 -35.22 4.25 -11.63
C VAL A 488 -36.35 3.86 -10.70
#